data_7afe75647924194dc17ab6474eceaa9a
#
_entry.id   7afe75647924194dc17ab6474eceaa9a
#
_cell.length_a   1.000
_cell.length_b   1.000
_cell.length_c   1.000
_cell.angle_alpha   90.00
_cell.angle_beta   90.00
_cell.angle_gamma   90.00
#
_symmetry.space_group_name_H-M   'P 1'
#
loop_
_entity.id
_entity.type
_entity.pdbx_description
1 polymer ?
#
loop_
_entity_poly.entity_id
_entity_poly.type
_entity_poly.pdbx_seq_one_letter_code
_entity_poly.pdbx_strand_id
1 'polypeptide(L)'
;MKYRLLFIVCSLLCFSELWAGPGKVVVKGADQNVCVYNSIRGRGRACFAPEKGMKETVILLPEKECGDLFYLISGDRTSWIRVLPDETVTVDVRKKDWQFSGDSKAINRYLYQWTQKMFLGKPNALTYRVEMMFYQLPDRDKRIPDPKMFYTKEYIEWLDNIGLEAMDDLAKANLKDDLFVEEQERRIYYSWLEMQLQNYQLASDKVEIPTEAFVFLQEMKFNHVAYLKYPGIDDVLRIYYDMADACGLITYDNYNFLQRRAERIMNAEVREYYILQELDNIIRNQWLYQLDKVIASVENMVITQAGKEQLTGYKKQYQDLMASDVNQEGKKAVNISFKDVNDREWGLYMFKGKYVLIDVWATWCGPCKYQIPHLMRLEEEFEGRGIVFVSLSADKPADTQKWKDMVKEFGMKGICGIAPDAFNHAFFEKYKVKSIPRFILIDPDGNMVMTKARRPSDPVLKMQLEELLKQYDQKKTTISGKIEGVADGTQVSVSHKVGMMTHTLGQAEVKDGRFELSFLLEKPEFINFSCYKVFFGNVWAK
;
A
#
# COMPACT_ATOMS: atom_id res chain seq x y z
N MET A 1 15.67 45.30 -23.82
CA MET A 1 15.03 44.38 -22.85
C MET A 1 14.45 43.21 -23.65
N LYS A 2 15.15 42.08 -23.67
CA LYS A 2 14.70 40.88 -24.43
C LYS A 2 14.17 39.90 -23.36
N TYR A 3 12.86 39.73 -23.35
CA TYR A 3 12.23 38.64 -22.61
C TYR A 3 12.51 37.36 -23.40
N ARG A 4 13.23 36.42 -22.77
CA ARG A 4 13.22 35.03 -23.24
C ARG A 4 12.11 34.32 -22.49
N LEU A 5 11.04 34.00 -23.19
CA LEU A 5 9.99 33.10 -22.73
C LEU A 5 10.56 31.69 -22.67
N LEU A 6 10.68 31.16 -21.47
CA LEU A 6 10.92 29.72 -21.29
C LEU A 6 9.56 29.01 -21.30
N PHE A 7 9.29 28.28 -22.37
CA PHE A 7 8.13 27.40 -22.45
C PHE A 7 8.36 26.17 -21.59
N ILE A 8 7.47 25.95 -20.63
CA ILE A 8 7.35 24.62 -20.04
C ILE A 8 6.62 23.75 -21.04
N VAL A 9 7.35 22.96 -21.74
CA VAL A 9 6.80 21.77 -22.34
C VAL A 9 6.72 20.74 -21.21
N CYS A 10 5.59 20.71 -20.48
CA CYS A 10 5.17 19.46 -19.86
C CYS A 10 4.91 18.51 -21.02
N SER A 11 5.98 17.94 -21.54
CA SER A 11 5.92 16.92 -22.56
C SER A 11 5.19 15.73 -21.98
N LEU A 12 4.09 15.35 -22.58
CA LEU A 12 4.18 14.33 -23.60
C LEU A 12 2.86 14.20 -24.34
N LEU A 13 3.06 14.22 -25.64
CA LEU A 13 2.19 13.71 -26.69
C LEU A 13 1.07 14.62 -27.17
N CYS A 14 1.44 15.27 -28.27
CA CYS A 14 0.66 15.47 -29.50
C CYS A 14 -0.85 15.50 -29.36
N PHE A 15 -1.39 16.70 -29.47
CA PHE A 15 -2.32 17.01 -30.57
C PHE A 15 -2.49 18.53 -30.61
N SER A 16 -2.44 19.05 -31.79
CA SER A 16 -2.68 20.45 -32.14
C SER A 16 -4.11 20.85 -31.77
N GLU A 17 -4.31 21.32 -30.55
CA GLU A 17 -5.51 22.07 -30.18
C GLU A 17 -5.13 23.54 -29.96
N LEU A 18 -5.92 24.42 -30.52
CA LEU A 18 -5.76 25.87 -30.50
C LEU A 18 -5.50 26.37 -29.06
N TRP A 19 -4.38 27.06 -28.88
CA TRP A 19 -4.02 27.72 -27.62
C TRP A 19 -4.82 29.01 -27.53
N ALA A 20 -5.85 29.06 -26.75
CA ALA A 20 -6.46 30.28 -26.24
C ALA A 20 -5.96 30.49 -24.81
N GLY A 21 -5.18 31.52 -24.59
CA GLY A 21 -4.84 32.13 -23.32
C GLY A 21 -4.28 31.31 -22.16
N PRO A 22 -2.98 30.93 -22.15
CA PRO A 22 -2.37 30.30 -20.98
C PRO A 22 -2.36 31.27 -19.79
N GLY A 23 -2.67 30.73 -18.58
CA GLY A 23 -2.46 31.47 -17.34
C GLY A 23 -0.97 31.71 -17.08
N LYS A 24 -0.64 32.81 -16.41
CA LYS A 24 0.75 33.20 -16.17
C LYS A 24 1.01 33.49 -14.70
N VAL A 25 2.06 32.91 -14.15
CA VAL A 25 2.58 33.23 -12.82
C VAL A 25 3.92 33.95 -12.95
N VAL A 26 4.04 35.11 -12.32
CA VAL A 26 5.28 35.90 -12.25
C VAL A 26 5.72 35.93 -10.79
N VAL A 27 6.81 35.25 -10.45
CA VAL A 27 7.38 35.26 -9.10
C VAL A 27 8.51 36.27 -9.04
N LYS A 28 8.36 37.29 -8.15
CA LYS A 28 9.33 38.36 -7.95
C LYS A 28 10.21 38.11 -6.73
N GLY A 29 11.52 38.27 -6.92
CA GLY A 29 12.50 38.25 -5.85
C GLY A 29 12.81 36.88 -5.28
N ALA A 30 12.59 35.81 -6.04
CA ALA A 30 13.08 34.50 -5.70
C ALA A 30 14.61 34.45 -5.85
N ASP A 31 15.31 34.05 -4.79
CA ASP A 31 16.76 33.82 -4.74
C ASP A 31 17.12 32.33 -4.86
N GLN A 32 16.11 31.47 -4.79
CA GLN A 32 16.23 30.02 -4.93
C GLN A 32 15.26 29.50 -6.01
N ASN A 33 15.34 28.21 -6.32
CA ASN A 33 14.45 27.57 -7.28
C ASN A 33 12.98 27.77 -6.89
N VAL A 34 12.20 28.17 -7.88
CA VAL A 34 10.73 28.22 -7.78
C VAL A 34 10.18 26.93 -8.38
N CYS A 35 9.41 26.21 -7.59
CA CYS A 35 8.79 24.97 -8.06
C CYS A 35 7.26 25.10 -8.06
N VAL A 36 6.64 24.52 -9.08
CA VAL A 36 5.17 24.42 -9.19
C VAL A 36 4.78 22.96 -9.32
N TYR A 37 3.75 22.58 -8.60
CA TYR A 37 3.21 21.23 -8.58
C TYR A 37 1.68 21.26 -8.71
N ASN A 38 1.12 20.52 -9.66
CA ASN A 38 -0.32 20.31 -9.76
C ASN A 38 -0.70 19.04 -8.99
N SER A 39 -1.33 19.19 -7.82
CA SER A 39 -1.70 18.07 -6.96
C SER A 39 -2.88 17.27 -7.48
N ILE A 40 -3.77 17.90 -8.26
CA ILE A 40 -5.02 17.27 -8.73
C ILE A 40 -4.73 16.16 -9.75
N ARG A 41 -3.66 16.34 -10.54
CA ARG A 41 -3.35 15.41 -11.64
C ARG A 41 -2.15 14.49 -11.37
N GLY A 42 -1.57 14.55 -10.18
CA GLY A 42 -0.41 13.72 -9.81
C GLY A 42 0.81 13.89 -10.72
N ARG A 43 0.85 14.97 -11.52
CA ARG A 43 1.87 15.19 -12.54
C ARG A 43 2.90 16.18 -12.09
N GLY A 44 4.10 15.69 -12.08
CA GLY A 44 5.39 16.32 -12.20
C GLY A 44 5.64 17.68 -11.56
N ARG A 45 6.53 17.72 -10.59
CA ARG A 45 7.18 18.92 -10.07
C ARG A 45 8.00 19.56 -11.20
N ALA A 46 7.65 20.78 -11.61
CA ALA A 46 8.49 21.61 -12.46
C ALA A 46 9.21 22.65 -11.59
N CYS A 47 10.53 22.65 -11.60
CA CYS A 47 11.34 23.59 -10.86
C CYS A 47 12.13 24.49 -11.81
N PHE A 48 12.15 25.78 -11.51
CA PHE A 48 12.79 26.82 -12.28
C PHE A 48 13.88 27.46 -11.43
N ALA A 49 15.13 27.40 -11.91
CA ALA A 49 16.22 28.17 -11.34
C ALA A 49 16.04 29.64 -11.73
N PRO A 50 16.18 30.60 -10.78
CA PRO A 50 16.27 32.00 -11.13
C PRO A 50 17.47 32.21 -12.07
N GLU A 51 17.26 32.84 -13.22
CA GLU A 51 18.39 33.21 -14.09
C GLU A 51 19.24 34.26 -13.38
N LYS A 52 20.57 34.09 -13.47
CA LYS A 52 21.54 34.99 -12.83
C LYS A 52 21.33 36.44 -13.30
N GLY A 53 20.88 37.32 -12.40
CA GLY A 53 20.58 38.72 -12.70
C GLY A 53 19.15 39.03 -13.06
N MET A 54 18.26 38.05 -13.16
CA MET A 54 16.81 38.27 -13.33
C MET A 54 16.14 38.48 -11.96
N LYS A 55 15.23 39.43 -11.90
CA LYS A 55 14.44 39.73 -10.69
C LYS A 55 13.08 39.00 -10.64
N GLU A 56 12.76 38.26 -11.70
CA GLU A 56 11.45 37.64 -11.88
C GLU A 56 11.59 36.27 -12.56
N THR A 57 10.85 35.28 -12.05
CA THR A 57 10.66 33.96 -12.68
C THR A 57 9.25 33.90 -13.26
N VAL A 58 9.14 33.56 -14.55
CA VAL A 58 7.85 33.50 -15.26
C VAL A 58 7.49 32.04 -15.53
N ILE A 59 6.29 31.64 -15.14
CA ILE A 59 5.74 30.29 -15.30
C ILE A 59 4.46 30.40 -16.12
N LEU A 60 4.36 29.63 -17.20
CA LEU A 60 3.15 29.54 -18.01
C LEU A 60 2.39 28.27 -17.65
N LEU A 61 1.10 28.37 -17.42
CA LEU A 61 0.20 27.27 -17.12
C LEU A 61 -0.69 27.02 -18.35
N PRO A 62 -0.83 25.75 -18.80
CA PRO A 62 -1.75 25.42 -19.89
C PRO A 62 -3.19 25.84 -19.55
N GLU A 63 -3.96 26.33 -20.52
CA GLU A 63 -5.35 26.76 -20.32
C GLU A 63 -6.20 25.70 -19.61
N LYS A 64 -6.07 24.43 -20.03
CA LYS A 64 -6.80 23.30 -19.44
C LYS A 64 -6.49 23.03 -17.97
N GLU A 65 -5.46 23.64 -17.43
CA GLU A 65 -5.06 23.56 -16.03
C GLU A 65 -5.40 24.83 -15.27
N CYS A 66 -5.79 25.91 -15.96
CA CYS A 66 -6.23 27.15 -15.32
C CYS A 66 -7.54 26.92 -14.56
N GLY A 67 -7.64 27.58 -13.40
CA GLY A 67 -8.74 27.34 -12.44
C GLY A 67 -8.45 26.27 -11.40
N ASP A 68 -7.54 25.34 -11.68
CA ASP A 68 -7.04 24.38 -10.69
C ASP A 68 -6.19 25.06 -9.61
N LEU A 69 -5.96 24.38 -8.50
CA LEU A 69 -4.99 24.80 -7.50
C LEU A 69 -3.61 24.23 -7.77
N PHE A 70 -2.62 25.10 -7.73
CA PHE A 70 -1.21 24.74 -7.85
C PHE A 70 -0.51 24.98 -6.53
N TYR A 71 0.50 24.16 -6.25
CA TYR A 71 1.38 24.36 -5.12
C TYR A 71 2.62 25.10 -5.59
N LEU A 72 2.81 26.33 -5.13
CA LEU A 72 3.97 27.16 -5.43
C LEU A 72 4.96 27.10 -4.26
N ILE A 73 6.21 26.77 -4.55
CA ILE A 73 7.31 26.67 -3.57
C ILE A 73 8.39 27.67 -3.97
N SER A 74 8.84 28.48 -3.01
CA SER A 74 9.98 29.37 -3.17
C SER A 74 10.82 29.37 -1.89
N GLY A 75 11.99 28.75 -1.95
CA GLY A 75 12.81 28.50 -0.77
C GLY A 75 12.13 27.54 0.20
N ASP A 76 12.01 27.96 1.46
CA ASP A 76 11.36 27.25 2.56
C ASP A 76 9.86 27.58 2.70
N ARG A 77 9.32 28.41 1.83
CA ARG A 77 7.93 28.88 1.87
C ARG A 77 7.10 28.32 0.74
N THR A 78 5.84 28.05 1.04
CA THR A 78 4.91 27.44 0.12
C THR A 78 3.54 28.14 0.17
N SER A 79 2.78 28.06 -0.90
CA SER A 79 1.38 28.47 -0.97
C SER A 79 0.64 27.69 -2.03
N TRP A 80 -0.63 27.40 -1.77
CA TRP A 80 -1.57 27.15 -2.85
C TRP A 80 -1.83 28.45 -3.60
N ILE A 81 -1.91 28.36 -4.93
CA ILE A 81 -2.28 29.46 -5.81
C ILE A 81 -3.32 29.01 -6.83
N ARG A 82 -4.17 29.93 -7.25
CA ARG A 82 -5.12 29.78 -8.35
C ARG A 82 -4.80 30.80 -9.44
N VAL A 83 -4.85 30.36 -10.69
CA VAL A 83 -4.65 31.21 -11.86
C VAL A 83 -5.77 30.90 -12.85
N LEU A 84 -6.50 31.93 -13.29
CA LEU A 84 -7.55 31.78 -14.28
C LEU A 84 -6.97 31.80 -15.71
N PRO A 85 -7.71 31.33 -16.74
CA PRO A 85 -7.32 31.52 -18.13
C PRO A 85 -7.06 33.00 -18.42
N ASP A 86 -6.05 33.32 -19.24
CA ASP A 86 -5.61 34.67 -19.62
C ASP A 86 -5.16 35.56 -18.45
N GLU A 87 -5.16 35.07 -17.21
CA GLU A 87 -4.72 35.84 -16.07
C GLU A 87 -3.20 35.84 -15.92
N THR A 88 -2.67 36.99 -15.45
CA THR A 88 -1.31 37.09 -14.93
C THR A 88 -1.34 37.33 -13.43
N VAL A 89 -1.01 36.30 -12.67
CA VAL A 89 -0.81 36.40 -11.22
C VAL A 89 0.65 36.74 -10.94
N THR A 90 0.89 37.85 -10.22
CA THR A 90 2.23 38.19 -9.71
C THR A 90 2.32 37.84 -8.23
N VAL A 91 3.37 37.11 -7.84
CA VAL A 91 3.68 36.73 -6.46
C VAL A 91 5.02 37.38 -6.06
N ASP A 92 4.99 38.33 -5.14
CA ASP A 92 6.20 38.95 -4.58
C ASP A 92 6.62 38.20 -3.30
N VAL A 93 7.70 37.43 -3.37
CA VAL A 93 8.17 36.59 -2.26
C VAL A 93 9.24 37.27 -1.39
N ARG A 94 9.63 38.51 -1.68
CA ARG A 94 10.66 39.26 -0.92
C ARG A 94 10.21 39.66 0.49
N LYS A 95 8.90 39.82 0.69
CA LYS A 95 8.34 40.21 1.99
C LYS A 95 8.11 39.00 2.87
N LYS A 96 7.99 39.22 4.18
CA LYS A 96 7.66 38.21 5.17
C LYS A 96 6.38 37.46 4.76
N ASP A 97 5.35 38.19 4.38
CA ASP A 97 4.12 37.64 3.83
C ASP A 97 4.09 37.91 2.31
N TRP A 98 3.81 36.87 1.55
CA TRP A 98 3.74 36.97 0.08
C TRP A 98 2.66 37.97 -0.34
N GLN A 99 2.96 38.78 -1.34
CA GLN A 99 2.01 39.73 -1.91
C GLN A 99 1.57 39.24 -3.29
N PHE A 100 0.27 39.31 -3.52
CA PHE A 100 -0.36 38.86 -4.74
C PHE A 100 -0.98 40.03 -5.52
N SER A 101 -0.89 39.97 -6.85
CA SER A 101 -1.61 40.84 -7.76
C SER A 101 -2.19 40.05 -8.91
N GLY A 102 -3.17 40.56 -9.62
CA GLY A 102 -3.98 39.89 -10.63
C GLY A 102 -5.45 39.83 -10.18
N ASP A 103 -6.30 39.26 -11.02
CA ASP A 103 -7.74 39.18 -10.76
C ASP A 103 -8.03 38.24 -9.57
N SER A 104 -7.30 37.15 -9.46
CA SER A 104 -7.40 36.19 -8.35
C SER A 104 -6.64 36.60 -7.09
N LYS A 105 -6.22 37.88 -6.93
CA LYS A 105 -5.39 38.34 -5.80
C LYS A 105 -6.02 38.07 -4.42
N ALA A 106 -7.34 38.20 -4.30
CA ALA A 106 -8.06 37.98 -3.04
C ALA A 106 -8.04 36.52 -2.67
N ILE A 107 -8.33 35.64 -3.64
CA ILE A 107 -8.27 34.18 -3.51
C ILE A 107 -6.85 33.74 -3.15
N ASN A 108 -5.83 34.20 -3.88
CA ASN A 108 -4.45 33.83 -3.64
C ASN A 108 -3.92 34.30 -2.28
N ARG A 109 -4.38 35.47 -1.79
CA ARG A 109 -4.07 35.93 -0.44
C ARG A 109 -4.71 35.02 0.63
N TYR A 110 -5.97 34.65 0.44
CA TYR A 110 -6.66 33.71 1.32
C TYR A 110 -5.95 32.34 1.32
N LEU A 111 -5.64 31.78 0.15
CA LEU A 111 -4.93 30.50 0.02
C LEU A 111 -3.58 30.52 0.69
N TYR A 112 -2.83 31.64 0.61
CA TYR A 112 -1.56 31.79 1.31
C TYR A 112 -1.76 31.76 2.82
N GLN A 113 -2.69 32.52 3.36
CA GLN A 113 -2.99 32.55 4.79
C GLN A 113 -3.45 31.21 5.30
N TRP A 114 -4.34 30.55 4.55
CA TRP A 114 -4.81 29.20 4.84
C TRP A 114 -3.65 28.19 4.84
N THR A 115 -2.76 28.23 3.84
CA THR A 115 -1.57 27.39 3.77
C THR A 115 -0.66 27.57 4.98
N GLN A 116 -0.38 28.83 5.36
CA GLN A 116 0.47 29.10 6.53
C GLN A 116 -0.16 28.56 7.83
N LYS A 117 -1.47 28.68 7.99
CA LYS A 117 -2.19 28.21 9.16
C LYS A 117 -2.23 26.68 9.25
N MET A 118 -2.58 26.03 8.15
CA MET A 118 -2.76 24.58 8.10
C MET A 118 -1.43 23.81 8.11
N PHE A 119 -0.37 24.34 7.52
CA PHE A 119 0.89 23.62 7.34
C PHE A 119 2.02 24.04 8.29
N LEU A 120 2.00 25.25 8.84
CA LEU A 120 3.11 25.78 9.64
C LEU A 120 2.77 25.97 11.13
N GLY A 121 1.52 25.81 11.54
CA GLY A 121 1.08 26.14 12.89
C GLY A 121 1.43 25.15 13.99
N LYS A 122 1.39 23.85 13.72
CA LYS A 122 1.77 22.74 14.62
C LYS A 122 2.07 21.51 13.79
N PRO A 123 2.92 20.59 14.27
CA PRO A 123 3.14 19.33 13.61
C PRO A 123 1.83 18.51 13.59
N ASN A 124 1.26 18.31 12.43
CA ASN A 124 0.11 17.46 12.18
C ASN A 124 0.44 16.40 11.13
N ALA A 125 -0.43 15.41 10.96
CA ALA A 125 -0.23 14.34 9.98
C ALA A 125 -0.08 14.87 8.55
N LEU A 126 -0.77 15.98 8.23
CA LEU A 126 -0.67 16.66 6.93
C LEU A 126 0.70 17.33 6.74
N THR A 127 1.24 17.99 7.77
CA THR A 127 2.60 18.55 7.76
C THR A 127 3.64 17.45 7.57
N TYR A 128 3.51 16.32 8.28
CA TYR A 128 4.38 15.15 8.14
C TYR A 128 4.33 14.60 6.71
N ARG A 129 3.15 14.55 6.09
CA ARG A 129 2.96 14.05 4.73
C ARG A 129 3.54 14.97 3.67
N VAL A 130 3.35 16.28 3.83
CA VAL A 130 3.96 17.31 2.98
C VAL A 130 5.47 17.28 3.11
N GLU A 131 6.01 17.11 4.32
CA GLU A 131 7.45 16.95 4.55
C GLU A 131 8.01 15.64 3.97
N MET A 132 7.26 14.55 4.03
CA MET A 132 7.63 13.28 3.38
C MET A 132 7.59 13.36 1.85
N MET A 133 6.67 14.13 1.27
CA MET A 133 6.65 14.43 -0.17
C MET A 133 7.84 15.27 -0.61
N PHE A 134 8.36 16.14 0.27
CA PHE A 134 9.43 17.08 -0.02
C PHE A 134 10.73 16.69 0.71
N TYR A 135 11.28 15.54 0.44
CA TYR A 135 12.51 14.92 0.99
C TYR A 135 13.76 15.81 1.14
N GLN A 136 13.66 17.12 1.01
CA GLN A 136 14.79 18.06 0.95
C GLN A 136 14.77 19.18 2.00
N LEU A 137 13.96 19.10 3.06
CA LEU A 137 13.99 20.13 4.09
C LEU A 137 15.11 19.85 5.09
N PRO A 138 15.99 20.82 5.37
CA PRO A 138 16.98 20.71 6.45
C PRO A 138 16.27 20.63 7.82
N ASP A 139 16.86 19.91 8.78
CA ASP A 139 16.32 19.66 10.14
C ASP A 139 15.17 18.65 10.27
N ARG A 140 15.19 17.60 9.45
CA ARG A 140 14.22 16.51 9.44
C ARG A 140 13.97 15.89 10.83
N ASP A 141 15.02 15.69 11.63
CA ASP A 141 14.95 14.95 12.91
C ASP A 141 14.27 15.73 14.04
N LYS A 142 14.16 17.07 13.92
CA LYS A 142 13.53 17.91 14.95
C LYS A 142 12.05 18.15 14.77
N ARG A 143 11.47 17.75 13.61
CA ARG A 143 10.09 18.05 13.22
C ARG A 143 9.16 16.83 13.20
N ILE A 144 9.66 15.63 13.51
CA ILE A 144 8.82 14.45 13.66
C ILE A 144 8.08 14.59 14.98
N PRO A 145 6.73 14.77 14.96
CA PRO A 145 5.96 14.82 16.18
C PRO A 145 6.14 13.52 16.95
N ASP A 146 6.19 13.59 18.29
CA ASP A 146 6.13 12.39 19.11
C ASP A 146 4.87 11.61 18.71
N PRO A 147 5.00 10.37 18.23
CA PRO A 147 3.83 9.56 17.87
C PRO A 147 2.77 9.46 18.97
N LYS A 148 3.15 9.66 20.23
CA LYS A 148 2.23 9.68 21.39
C LYS A 148 1.29 10.89 21.39
N MET A 149 1.59 11.95 20.65
CA MET A 149 0.72 13.14 20.57
C MET A 149 -0.53 12.89 19.72
N PHE A 150 -0.48 12.01 18.74
CA PHE A 150 -1.55 11.81 17.76
C PHE A 150 -2.83 11.18 18.32
N TYR A 151 -2.83 10.68 19.56
CA TYR A 151 -3.90 9.86 20.13
C TYR A 151 -4.56 10.52 21.34
N THR A 152 -4.15 11.73 21.70
CA THR A 152 -4.72 12.39 22.86
C THR A 152 -6.04 13.05 22.49
N LYS A 153 -6.96 13.12 23.48
CA LYS A 153 -8.22 13.83 23.32
C LYS A 153 -7.98 15.29 22.91
N GLU A 154 -6.94 15.90 23.45
CA GLU A 154 -6.52 17.26 23.13
C GLU A 154 -6.11 17.42 21.66
N TYR A 155 -5.51 16.38 21.06
CA TYR A 155 -5.15 16.40 19.64
C TYR A 155 -6.38 16.29 18.73
N ILE A 156 -7.33 15.43 19.09
CA ILE A 156 -8.60 15.29 18.35
C ILE A 156 -9.39 16.60 18.41
N GLU A 157 -9.57 17.18 19.61
CA GLU A 157 -10.22 18.49 19.79
C GLU A 157 -9.50 19.60 19.01
N TRP A 158 -8.18 19.55 18.93
CA TRP A 158 -7.41 20.49 18.12
C TRP A 158 -7.64 20.31 16.61
N LEU A 159 -7.76 19.06 16.09
CA LEU A 159 -8.11 18.79 14.69
C LEU A 159 -9.52 19.33 14.35
N ASP A 160 -10.48 19.11 15.22
CA ASP A 160 -11.85 19.62 15.05
C ASP A 160 -11.87 21.15 15.00
N ASN A 161 -11.17 21.79 15.92
CA ASN A 161 -11.07 23.25 15.97
C ASN A 161 -10.40 23.83 14.73
N ILE A 162 -9.35 23.19 14.18
CA ILE A 162 -8.72 23.64 12.93
C ILE A 162 -9.69 23.63 11.76
N GLY A 163 -10.50 22.57 11.62
CA GLY A 163 -11.51 22.49 10.57
C GLY A 163 -12.54 23.63 10.67
N LEU A 164 -13.06 23.87 11.89
CA LEU A 164 -14.02 24.94 12.18
C LEU A 164 -13.43 26.32 11.93
N GLU A 165 -12.19 26.57 12.39
CA GLU A 165 -11.49 27.83 12.17
C GLU A 165 -11.20 28.07 10.67
N ALA A 166 -10.89 27.03 9.91
CA ALA A 166 -10.66 27.16 8.47
C ALA A 166 -11.95 27.54 7.72
N MET A 167 -13.10 27.00 8.13
CA MET A 167 -14.41 27.39 7.59
C MET A 167 -14.76 28.82 7.94
N ASP A 168 -14.51 29.23 9.18
CA ASP A 168 -14.74 30.62 9.64
C ASP A 168 -13.83 31.63 8.91
N ASP A 169 -12.56 31.29 8.69
CA ASP A 169 -11.62 32.09 7.90
C ASP A 169 -12.07 32.24 6.45
N LEU A 170 -12.61 31.18 5.84
CA LEU A 170 -13.18 31.25 4.50
C LEU A 170 -14.38 32.17 4.43
N ALA A 171 -15.30 32.07 5.37
CA ALA A 171 -16.46 32.95 5.46
C ALA A 171 -16.07 34.42 5.65
N LYS A 172 -15.09 34.70 6.53
CA LYS A 172 -14.55 36.04 6.77
C LYS A 172 -13.80 36.66 5.59
N ALA A 173 -13.23 35.80 4.71
CA ALA A 173 -12.52 36.30 3.53
C ALA A 173 -13.43 36.99 2.52
N ASN A 174 -14.74 36.78 2.61
CA ASN A 174 -15.78 37.42 1.79
C ASN A 174 -15.41 37.42 0.28
N LEU A 175 -15.03 36.26 -0.21
CA LEU A 175 -14.65 36.06 -1.61
C LEU A 175 -15.90 36.11 -2.49
N LYS A 176 -15.77 36.70 -3.68
CA LYS A 176 -16.91 36.89 -4.60
C LYS A 176 -17.04 35.77 -5.66
N ASP A 177 -16.19 34.77 -5.62
CA ASP A 177 -16.26 33.62 -6.50
C ASP A 177 -16.95 32.46 -5.77
N ASP A 178 -18.26 32.33 -5.95
CA ASP A 178 -19.12 31.38 -5.24
C ASP A 178 -18.68 29.93 -5.54
N LEU A 179 -18.25 29.62 -6.76
CA LEU A 179 -17.76 28.29 -7.13
C LEU A 179 -16.47 27.95 -6.38
N PHE A 180 -15.56 28.93 -6.29
CA PHE A 180 -14.35 28.73 -5.51
C PHE A 180 -14.65 28.53 -4.03
N VAL A 181 -15.56 29.30 -3.45
CA VAL A 181 -15.97 29.18 -2.05
C VAL A 181 -16.52 27.78 -1.79
N GLU A 182 -17.46 27.32 -2.60
CA GLU A 182 -18.04 25.96 -2.49
C GLU A 182 -16.98 24.85 -2.64
N GLU A 183 -16.04 25.00 -3.57
CA GLU A 183 -14.92 24.05 -3.74
C GLU A 183 -13.98 24.09 -2.53
N GLN A 184 -13.73 25.26 -1.97
CA GLN A 184 -12.84 25.41 -0.82
C GLN A 184 -13.46 24.87 0.47
N GLU A 185 -14.76 25.05 0.68
CA GLU A 185 -15.51 24.42 1.78
C GLU A 185 -15.34 22.91 1.74
N ARG A 186 -15.54 22.31 0.56
CA ARG A 186 -15.32 20.88 0.37
C ARG A 186 -13.88 20.46 0.64
N ARG A 187 -12.90 21.25 0.21
CA ARG A 187 -11.47 20.94 0.47
C ARG A 187 -11.13 20.98 1.95
N ILE A 188 -11.62 21.97 2.68
CA ILE A 188 -11.44 22.07 4.12
C ILE A 188 -12.03 20.84 4.79
N TYR A 189 -13.26 20.46 4.44
CA TYR A 189 -13.94 19.28 4.97
C TYR A 189 -13.15 18.01 4.69
N TYR A 190 -12.71 17.77 3.45
CA TYR A 190 -11.99 16.56 3.10
C TYR A 190 -10.58 16.51 3.68
N SER A 191 -9.90 17.64 3.79
CA SER A 191 -8.60 17.70 4.47
C SER A 191 -8.75 17.37 5.97
N TRP A 192 -9.77 17.89 6.61
CA TRP A 192 -10.11 17.54 7.99
C TRP A 192 -10.44 16.04 8.11
N LEU A 193 -11.25 15.50 7.22
CA LEU A 193 -11.62 14.10 7.16
C LEU A 193 -10.40 13.19 7.00
N GLU A 194 -9.50 13.53 6.09
CA GLU A 194 -8.24 12.82 5.89
C GLU A 194 -7.37 12.82 7.15
N MET A 195 -7.25 13.96 7.82
CA MET A 195 -6.50 14.08 9.08
C MET A 195 -7.11 13.21 10.19
N GLN A 196 -8.42 13.19 10.32
CA GLN A 196 -9.12 12.34 11.29
C GLN A 196 -8.88 10.86 11.02
N LEU A 197 -9.05 10.43 9.76
CA LEU A 197 -8.80 9.05 9.37
C LEU A 197 -7.35 8.63 9.61
N GLN A 198 -6.38 9.49 9.27
CA GLN A 198 -4.96 9.22 9.53
C GLN A 198 -4.67 9.11 11.03
N ASN A 199 -5.27 9.98 11.84
CA ASN A 199 -5.13 9.92 13.30
C ASN A 199 -5.64 8.59 13.84
N TYR A 200 -6.83 8.14 13.42
CA TYR A 200 -7.38 6.85 13.82
C TYR A 200 -6.55 5.66 13.31
N GLN A 201 -6.05 5.71 12.08
CA GLN A 201 -5.18 4.65 11.53
C GLN A 201 -3.90 4.50 12.35
N LEU A 202 -3.26 5.61 12.72
CA LEU A 202 -2.07 5.59 13.57
C LEU A 202 -2.39 5.09 14.99
N ALA A 203 -3.59 5.34 15.51
CA ALA A 203 -4.05 4.82 16.79
C ALA A 203 -4.23 3.30 16.75
N SER A 204 -4.79 2.76 15.68
CA SER A 204 -5.10 1.33 15.54
C SER A 204 -3.87 0.42 15.65
N ASP A 205 -2.68 0.92 15.34
CA ASP A 205 -1.43 0.17 15.44
C ASP A 205 -0.93 -0.01 16.89
N LYS A 206 -1.49 0.72 17.87
CA LYS A 206 -0.98 0.77 19.24
C LYS A 206 -2.03 0.67 20.34
N VAL A 207 -3.29 0.90 20.02
CA VAL A 207 -4.41 0.97 21.00
C VAL A 207 -5.65 0.38 20.35
N GLU A 208 -6.61 -0.11 21.13
CA GLU A 208 -7.95 -0.45 20.64
C GLU A 208 -8.55 0.76 19.91
N ILE A 209 -9.14 0.52 18.74
CA ILE A 209 -9.77 1.57 17.95
C ILE A 209 -10.89 2.21 18.78
N PRO A 210 -10.90 3.53 18.96
CA PRO A 210 -11.92 4.21 19.74
C PRO A 210 -13.33 3.96 19.18
N THR A 211 -14.32 3.85 20.04
CA THR A 211 -15.72 3.63 19.65
C THR A 211 -16.22 4.72 18.70
N GLU A 212 -15.77 5.95 18.91
CA GLU A 212 -16.10 7.12 18.08
C GLU A 212 -15.61 6.96 16.63
N ALA A 213 -14.40 6.40 16.44
CA ALA A 213 -13.87 6.10 15.12
C ALA A 213 -14.73 5.06 14.38
N PHE A 214 -15.20 4.05 15.10
CA PHE A 214 -16.08 3.02 14.55
C PHE A 214 -17.42 3.61 14.08
N VAL A 215 -18.06 4.47 14.89
CA VAL A 215 -19.30 5.16 14.51
C VAL A 215 -19.06 6.06 13.31
N PHE A 216 -17.99 6.85 13.32
CA PHE A 216 -17.60 7.72 12.22
C PHE A 216 -17.43 6.97 10.89
N LEU A 217 -16.71 5.83 10.90
CA LEU A 217 -16.54 5.00 9.73
C LEU A 217 -17.86 4.40 9.21
N GLN A 218 -18.77 4.03 10.10
CA GLN A 218 -20.08 3.51 9.70
C GLN A 218 -20.94 4.57 9.00
N GLU A 219 -20.83 5.83 9.38
CA GLU A 219 -21.60 6.94 8.82
C GLU A 219 -21.06 7.44 7.48
N MET A 220 -19.79 7.19 7.18
CA MET A 220 -19.19 7.55 5.90
C MET A 220 -19.79 6.72 4.75
N LYS A 221 -20.37 7.37 3.76
CA LYS A 221 -21.07 6.68 2.64
C LYS A 221 -20.60 7.07 1.25
N PHE A 222 -19.74 8.06 1.12
CA PHE A 222 -19.25 8.55 -0.18
C PHE A 222 -20.39 8.73 -1.20
N ASN A 223 -21.42 9.47 -0.82
CA ASN A 223 -22.70 9.55 -1.55
C ASN A 223 -22.77 10.69 -2.58
N HIS A 224 -21.69 11.46 -2.77
CA HIS A 224 -21.70 12.64 -3.64
C HIS A 224 -20.50 12.65 -4.61
N VAL A 225 -20.77 12.94 -5.89
CA VAL A 225 -19.75 13.00 -6.95
C VAL A 225 -18.65 14.05 -6.70
N ALA A 226 -18.93 15.08 -5.90
CA ALA A 226 -17.95 16.10 -5.53
C ALA A 226 -16.71 15.55 -4.84
N TYR A 227 -16.77 14.33 -4.26
CA TYR A 227 -15.59 13.65 -3.73
C TYR A 227 -14.49 13.48 -4.79
N LEU A 228 -14.85 13.28 -6.06
CA LEU A 228 -13.89 13.11 -7.16
C LEU A 228 -13.08 14.37 -7.49
N LYS A 229 -13.56 15.53 -7.03
CA LYS A 229 -12.84 16.80 -7.20
C LYS A 229 -11.81 17.06 -6.10
N TYR A 230 -11.78 16.22 -5.05
CA TYR A 230 -10.83 16.36 -3.96
C TYR A 230 -9.49 15.69 -4.32
N PRO A 231 -8.36 16.42 -4.29
CA PRO A 231 -7.05 15.88 -4.71
C PRO A 231 -6.54 14.71 -3.85
N GLY A 232 -7.02 14.60 -2.61
CA GLY A 232 -6.65 13.56 -1.63
C GLY A 232 -7.63 12.39 -1.56
N ILE A 233 -8.60 12.28 -2.47
CA ILE A 233 -9.64 11.24 -2.39
C ILE A 233 -9.09 9.82 -2.36
N ASP A 234 -8.03 9.55 -3.11
CA ASP A 234 -7.40 8.22 -3.14
C ASP A 234 -6.86 7.83 -1.77
N ASP A 235 -6.27 8.78 -1.07
CA ASP A 235 -5.74 8.57 0.28
C ASP A 235 -6.86 8.42 1.31
N VAL A 236 -7.91 9.23 1.21
CA VAL A 236 -9.10 9.13 2.06
C VAL A 236 -9.75 7.76 1.90
N LEU A 237 -9.98 7.31 0.68
CA LEU A 237 -10.56 6.00 0.41
C LEU A 237 -9.66 4.86 0.92
N ARG A 238 -8.37 4.94 0.65
CA ARG A 238 -7.40 3.95 1.12
C ARG A 238 -7.41 3.83 2.64
N ILE A 239 -7.25 4.96 3.37
CA ILE A 239 -7.22 4.94 4.83
C ILE A 239 -8.56 4.50 5.40
N TYR A 240 -9.67 4.94 4.81
CA TYR A 240 -11.01 4.51 5.21
C TYR A 240 -11.14 2.98 5.14
N TYR A 241 -10.70 2.35 4.04
CA TYR A 241 -10.80 0.91 3.90
C TYR A 241 -9.82 0.15 4.79
N ASP A 242 -8.60 0.64 4.96
CA ASP A 242 -7.64 0.05 5.91
C ASP A 242 -8.23 0.01 7.33
N MET A 243 -8.90 1.08 7.75
CA MET A 243 -9.55 1.16 9.05
C MET A 243 -10.84 0.33 9.12
N ALA A 244 -11.69 0.39 8.09
CA ALA A 244 -12.92 -0.38 8.05
C ALA A 244 -12.64 -1.89 8.14
N ASP A 245 -11.57 -2.34 7.51
CA ASP A 245 -11.08 -3.71 7.58
C ASP A 245 -10.56 -4.04 8.98
N ALA A 246 -9.73 -3.17 9.56
CA ALA A 246 -9.19 -3.35 10.91
C ALA A 246 -10.29 -3.41 11.99
N CYS A 247 -11.39 -2.67 11.79
CA CYS A 247 -12.57 -2.70 12.66
C CYS A 247 -13.52 -3.86 12.38
N GLY A 248 -13.26 -4.69 11.36
CA GLY A 248 -14.18 -5.77 10.95
C GLY A 248 -15.51 -5.27 10.37
N LEU A 249 -15.58 -4.00 9.91
CA LEU A 249 -16.76 -3.44 9.27
C LEU A 249 -17.06 -4.05 7.89
N ILE A 250 -16.04 -4.62 7.26
CA ILE A 250 -16.13 -5.26 5.96
C ILE A 250 -15.64 -6.69 6.12
N THR A 251 -16.49 -7.63 5.76
CA THR A 251 -16.12 -9.04 5.70
C THR A 251 -15.99 -9.45 4.25
N TYR A 252 -14.91 -10.15 3.95
CA TYR A 252 -14.64 -10.65 2.61
C TYR A 252 -15.00 -12.13 2.52
N ASP A 253 -15.51 -12.50 1.36
CA ASP A 253 -15.73 -13.88 0.98
C ASP A 253 -14.98 -14.14 -0.32
N ASN A 254 -13.97 -15.01 -0.27
CA ASN A 254 -13.06 -15.31 -1.36
C ASN A 254 -12.38 -14.05 -1.95
N TYR A 255 -12.55 -13.81 -3.26
CA TYR A 255 -11.87 -12.74 -4.00
C TYR A 255 -12.73 -11.51 -4.21
N ASN A 256 -13.80 -11.37 -3.44
CA ASN A 256 -14.75 -10.26 -3.59
C ASN A 256 -14.41 -9.02 -2.76
N PHE A 257 -13.18 -8.91 -2.21
CA PHE A 257 -12.80 -7.78 -1.37
C PHE A 257 -13.04 -6.42 -2.05
N LEU A 258 -12.71 -6.31 -3.34
CA LEU A 258 -12.92 -5.06 -4.09
C LEU A 258 -14.41 -4.76 -4.27
N GLN A 259 -15.21 -5.76 -4.56
CA GLN A 259 -16.67 -5.64 -4.62
C GLN A 259 -17.24 -5.18 -3.27
N ARG A 260 -16.88 -5.85 -2.18
CA ARG A 260 -17.36 -5.53 -0.83
C ARG A 260 -17.00 -4.12 -0.38
N ARG A 261 -15.78 -3.69 -0.68
CA ARG A 261 -15.37 -2.31 -0.46
C ARG A 261 -16.18 -1.35 -1.33
N ALA A 262 -16.33 -1.62 -2.62
CA ALA A 262 -17.08 -0.77 -3.55
C ALA A 262 -18.58 -0.66 -3.19
N GLU A 263 -19.22 -1.69 -2.65
CA GLU A 263 -20.61 -1.68 -2.19
C GLU A 263 -20.89 -0.65 -1.09
N ARG A 264 -19.88 -0.23 -0.34
CA ARG A 264 -20.02 0.82 0.68
C ARG A 264 -20.06 2.24 0.11
N ILE A 265 -19.66 2.43 -1.14
CA ILE A 265 -19.70 3.72 -1.82
C ILE A 265 -21.09 3.89 -2.45
N MET A 266 -21.87 4.85 -1.96
CA MET A 266 -23.26 5.06 -2.41
C MET A 266 -23.34 5.68 -3.80
N ASN A 267 -22.47 6.64 -4.12
CA ASN A 267 -22.44 7.28 -5.43
C ASN A 267 -21.79 6.37 -6.48
N ALA A 268 -22.47 6.12 -7.60
CA ALA A 268 -22.03 5.19 -8.63
C ALA A 268 -20.75 5.64 -9.35
N GLU A 269 -20.56 6.96 -9.58
CA GLU A 269 -19.37 7.48 -10.24
C GLU A 269 -18.14 7.42 -9.31
N VAL A 270 -18.32 7.72 -8.02
CA VAL A 270 -17.25 7.56 -7.01
C VAL A 270 -16.88 6.09 -6.85
N ARG A 271 -17.86 5.20 -6.90
CA ARG A 271 -17.65 3.76 -6.85
C ARG A 271 -16.85 3.24 -8.05
N GLU A 272 -17.24 3.65 -9.26
CA GLU A 272 -16.50 3.30 -10.48
C GLU A 272 -15.08 3.83 -10.43
N TYR A 273 -14.88 5.09 -10.03
CA TYR A 273 -13.56 5.68 -9.85
C TYR A 273 -12.71 4.83 -8.90
N TYR A 274 -13.23 4.50 -7.72
CA TYR A 274 -12.51 3.68 -6.75
C TYR A 274 -12.10 2.32 -7.32
N ILE A 275 -13.02 1.62 -7.98
CA ILE A 275 -12.76 0.33 -8.62
C ILE A 275 -11.60 0.44 -9.61
N LEU A 276 -11.64 1.42 -10.49
CA LEU A 276 -10.64 1.60 -11.54
C LEU A 276 -9.28 1.99 -10.95
N GLN A 277 -9.22 2.83 -9.91
CA GLN A 277 -7.98 3.18 -9.22
C GLN A 277 -7.37 1.97 -8.51
N GLU A 278 -8.17 1.15 -7.83
CA GLU A 278 -7.67 -0.05 -7.17
C GLU A 278 -7.17 -1.10 -8.18
N LEU A 279 -7.86 -1.31 -9.29
CA LEU A 279 -7.39 -2.20 -10.36
C LEU A 279 -6.07 -1.70 -10.97
N ASP A 280 -5.93 -0.40 -11.19
CA ASP A 280 -4.68 0.20 -11.64
C ASP A 280 -3.53 -0.04 -10.63
N ASN A 281 -3.82 0.16 -9.35
CA ASN A 281 -2.88 -0.09 -8.26
C ASN A 281 -2.46 -1.57 -8.20
N ILE A 282 -3.40 -2.51 -8.31
CA ILE A 282 -3.15 -3.95 -8.33
C ILE A 282 -2.24 -4.33 -9.51
N ILE A 283 -2.53 -3.84 -10.71
CA ILE A 283 -1.76 -4.14 -11.92
C ILE A 283 -0.37 -3.53 -11.86
N ARG A 284 -0.24 -2.27 -11.46
CA ARG A 284 1.08 -1.61 -11.30
C ARG A 284 1.96 -2.31 -10.27
N ASN A 285 1.38 -2.80 -9.19
CA ASN A 285 2.10 -3.58 -8.19
C ASN A 285 2.29 -5.03 -8.58
N GLN A 286 1.67 -5.48 -9.69
CA GLN A 286 1.71 -6.88 -10.15
C GLN A 286 1.21 -7.87 -9.09
N TRP A 287 0.16 -7.52 -8.34
CA TRP A 287 -0.54 -8.43 -7.43
C TRP A 287 -1.54 -9.28 -8.23
N LEU A 288 -1.00 -10.21 -9.01
CA LEU A 288 -1.74 -10.90 -10.08
C LEU A 288 -2.55 -12.11 -9.61
N TYR A 289 -2.31 -12.58 -8.39
CA TYR A 289 -2.95 -13.79 -7.89
C TYR A 289 -4.48 -13.67 -7.94
N GLN A 290 -5.09 -14.49 -8.81
CA GLN A 290 -6.52 -14.56 -9.09
C GLN A 290 -7.20 -13.21 -9.40
N LEU A 291 -6.46 -12.30 -10.04
CA LEU A 291 -6.98 -10.97 -10.41
C LEU A 291 -8.16 -11.05 -11.40
N ASP A 292 -8.24 -12.08 -12.24
CA ASP A 292 -9.40 -12.37 -13.09
C ASP A 292 -10.70 -12.47 -12.30
N LYS A 293 -10.69 -13.15 -11.15
CA LYS A 293 -11.85 -13.27 -10.26
C LYS A 293 -12.20 -11.94 -9.59
N VAL A 294 -11.17 -11.18 -9.19
CA VAL A 294 -11.37 -9.84 -8.62
C VAL A 294 -12.03 -8.91 -9.66
N ILE A 295 -11.51 -8.90 -10.90
CA ILE A 295 -12.11 -8.11 -11.99
C ILE A 295 -13.55 -8.54 -12.25
N ALA A 296 -13.83 -9.84 -12.34
CA ALA A 296 -15.17 -10.36 -12.59
C ALA A 296 -16.17 -9.94 -11.50
N SER A 297 -15.74 -9.86 -10.24
CA SER A 297 -16.59 -9.45 -9.12
C SER A 297 -17.12 -8.02 -9.20
N VAL A 298 -16.40 -7.12 -9.89
CA VAL A 298 -16.72 -5.68 -9.99
C VAL A 298 -17.17 -5.22 -11.39
N GLU A 299 -17.13 -6.11 -12.38
CA GLU A 299 -17.38 -5.75 -13.78
C GLU A 299 -18.73 -5.03 -13.98
N ASN A 300 -19.78 -5.51 -13.33
CA ASN A 300 -21.12 -4.93 -13.42
C ASN A 300 -21.26 -3.57 -12.70
N MET A 301 -20.29 -3.18 -11.91
CA MET A 301 -20.25 -1.90 -11.18
C MET A 301 -19.58 -0.79 -11.98
N VAL A 302 -18.94 -1.11 -13.11
CA VAL A 302 -18.33 -0.15 -14.04
C VAL A 302 -19.41 0.22 -15.07
N ILE A 303 -19.91 1.46 -14.98
CA ILE A 303 -21.12 1.88 -15.69
C ILE A 303 -20.84 2.74 -16.93
N THR A 304 -19.83 3.61 -16.87
CA THR A 304 -19.52 4.53 -17.97
C THR A 304 -18.82 3.81 -19.14
N GLN A 305 -18.99 4.34 -20.35
CA GLN A 305 -18.29 3.80 -21.52
C GLN A 305 -16.76 3.91 -21.37
N ALA A 306 -16.26 5.04 -20.88
CA ALA A 306 -14.84 5.26 -20.62
C ALA A 306 -14.30 4.26 -19.56
N GLY A 307 -15.05 4.02 -18.49
CA GLY A 307 -14.69 3.03 -17.46
C GLY A 307 -14.62 1.61 -18.02
N LYS A 308 -15.56 1.21 -18.87
CA LYS A 308 -15.56 -0.10 -19.55
C LYS A 308 -14.37 -0.29 -20.49
N GLU A 309 -13.98 0.76 -21.20
CA GLU A 309 -12.78 0.77 -22.05
C GLU A 309 -11.53 0.62 -21.20
N GLN A 310 -11.43 1.34 -20.09
CA GLN A 310 -10.32 1.24 -19.14
C GLN A 310 -10.25 -0.15 -18.51
N LEU A 311 -11.39 -0.73 -18.08
CA LEU A 311 -11.47 -2.09 -17.55
C LEU A 311 -11.02 -3.13 -18.59
N THR A 312 -11.38 -2.94 -19.85
CA THR A 312 -10.90 -3.79 -20.96
C THR A 312 -9.39 -3.69 -21.12
N GLY A 313 -8.83 -2.49 -20.97
CA GLY A 313 -7.39 -2.26 -20.91
C GLY A 313 -6.71 -3.02 -19.79
N TYR A 314 -7.29 -3.02 -18.58
CA TYR A 314 -6.76 -3.77 -17.43
C TYR A 314 -6.82 -5.29 -17.63
N LYS A 315 -7.91 -5.82 -18.20
CA LYS A 315 -8.01 -7.24 -18.56
C LYS A 315 -6.89 -7.66 -19.51
N LYS A 316 -6.63 -6.83 -20.53
CA LYS A 316 -5.53 -7.09 -21.47
C LYS A 316 -4.16 -7.03 -20.79
N GLN A 317 -3.90 -6.00 -19.99
CA GLN A 317 -2.63 -5.89 -19.24
C GLN A 317 -2.40 -7.09 -18.32
N TYR A 318 -3.44 -7.55 -17.64
CA TYR A 318 -3.38 -8.77 -16.84
C TYR A 318 -2.99 -9.99 -17.69
N GLN A 319 -3.65 -10.20 -18.84
CA GLN A 319 -3.34 -11.31 -19.74
C GLN A 319 -1.90 -11.24 -20.24
N ASP A 320 -1.40 -10.06 -20.63
CA ASP A 320 -0.04 -9.84 -21.07
C ASP A 320 0.98 -10.14 -19.97
N LEU A 321 0.69 -9.73 -18.72
CA LEU A 321 1.52 -10.02 -17.55
C LEU A 321 1.54 -11.53 -17.24
N MET A 322 0.38 -12.20 -17.30
CA MET A 322 0.28 -13.66 -17.06
C MET A 322 1.00 -14.48 -18.12
N ALA A 323 1.03 -14.02 -19.37
CA ALA A 323 1.76 -14.66 -20.47
C ALA A 323 3.28 -14.38 -20.43
N SER A 324 3.73 -13.39 -19.66
CA SER A 324 5.12 -12.97 -19.61
C SER A 324 5.97 -13.80 -18.63
N ASP A 325 7.31 -13.70 -18.75
CA ASP A 325 8.25 -14.31 -17.80
C ASP A 325 8.20 -13.73 -16.38
N VAL A 326 7.42 -12.67 -16.15
CA VAL A 326 7.17 -12.14 -14.79
C VAL A 326 6.31 -13.09 -13.99
N ASN A 327 5.36 -13.76 -14.66
CA ASN A 327 4.53 -14.77 -14.03
C ASN A 327 5.30 -16.09 -13.91
N GLN A 328 5.51 -16.54 -12.69
CA GLN A 328 6.13 -17.83 -12.37
C GLN A 328 5.16 -18.75 -11.60
N GLU A 329 3.88 -18.38 -11.53
CA GLU A 329 2.85 -19.15 -10.84
C GLU A 329 2.77 -20.59 -11.36
N GLY A 330 2.67 -21.55 -10.44
CA GLY A 330 2.66 -22.98 -10.73
C GLY A 330 4.02 -23.60 -11.10
N LYS A 331 5.06 -22.79 -11.35
CA LYS A 331 6.41 -23.32 -11.66
C LYS A 331 7.17 -23.61 -10.37
N LYS A 332 8.05 -24.62 -10.41
CA LYS A 332 8.95 -24.92 -9.29
C LYS A 332 9.75 -23.70 -8.89
N ALA A 333 9.72 -23.36 -7.60
CA ALA A 333 10.54 -22.30 -7.06
C ALA A 333 12.02 -22.68 -7.09
N VAL A 334 12.86 -21.71 -7.46
CA VAL A 334 14.31 -21.87 -7.36
C VAL A 334 14.67 -21.92 -5.88
N ASN A 335 15.48 -22.92 -5.50
CA ASN A 335 15.96 -23.01 -4.13
C ASN A 335 16.85 -21.81 -3.79
N ILE A 336 16.72 -21.31 -2.57
CA ILE A 336 17.68 -20.39 -1.96
C ILE A 336 18.19 -21.01 -0.67
N SER A 337 19.51 -21.03 -0.51
CA SER A 337 20.17 -21.41 0.73
C SER A 337 20.66 -20.16 1.43
N PHE A 338 20.41 -20.07 2.73
CA PHE A 338 20.78 -18.91 3.55
C PHE A 338 21.12 -19.35 4.98
N LYS A 339 21.82 -18.49 5.72
CA LYS A 339 22.11 -18.70 7.14
C LYS A 339 21.21 -17.84 8.00
N ASP A 340 20.70 -18.40 9.09
CA ASP A 340 19.93 -17.66 10.08
C ASP A 340 20.84 -16.91 11.08
N VAL A 341 20.22 -16.24 12.05
CA VAL A 341 20.93 -15.47 13.10
C VAL A 341 21.88 -16.33 13.93
N ASN A 342 21.67 -17.64 13.98
CA ASN A 342 22.48 -18.62 14.71
C ASN A 342 23.46 -19.36 13.78
N ASP A 343 23.66 -18.87 12.56
CA ASP A 343 24.52 -19.45 11.53
C ASP A 343 24.08 -20.86 11.05
N ARG A 344 22.84 -21.28 11.35
CA ARG A 344 22.25 -22.51 10.84
C ARG A 344 21.86 -22.31 9.36
N GLU A 345 22.20 -23.29 8.55
CA GLU A 345 21.85 -23.29 7.12
C GLU A 345 20.42 -23.75 6.90
N TRP A 346 19.70 -23.02 6.05
CA TRP A 346 18.35 -23.29 5.60
C TRP A 346 18.29 -23.33 4.08
N GLY A 347 17.33 -24.11 3.56
CA GLY A 347 16.98 -24.14 2.15
C GLY A 347 15.47 -24.29 1.99
N LEU A 348 14.89 -23.78 0.91
CA LEU A 348 13.43 -23.86 0.69
C LEU A 348 12.91 -25.30 0.70
N TYR A 349 13.71 -26.27 0.25
CA TYR A 349 13.34 -27.69 0.26
C TYR A 349 13.04 -28.25 1.66
N MET A 350 13.54 -27.59 2.73
CA MET A 350 13.29 -27.98 4.13
C MET A 350 11.86 -27.69 4.58
N PHE A 351 11.14 -26.86 3.86
CA PHE A 351 9.77 -26.45 4.19
C PHE A 351 8.70 -27.21 3.40
N LYS A 352 9.08 -28.30 2.72
CA LYS A 352 8.13 -29.15 1.97
C LYS A 352 6.95 -29.54 2.85
N GLY A 353 5.73 -29.47 2.32
CA GLY A 353 4.50 -29.72 3.05
C GLY A 353 3.92 -28.49 3.76
N LYS A 354 4.54 -27.32 3.63
CA LYS A 354 4.05 -26.06 4.20
C LYS A 354 4.11 -24.95 3.16
N TYR A 355 3.20 -24.00 3.24
CA TYR A 355 3.37 -22.74 2.53
C TYR A 355 4.57 -21.98 3.10
N VAL A 356 5.28 -21.23 2.26
CA VAL A 356 6.40 -20.40 2.69
C VAL A 356 6.14 -18.96 2.23
N LEU A 357 5.91 -18.06 3.17
CA LEU A 357 5.86 -16.63 2.91
C LEU A 357 7.25 -16.04 3.16
N ILE A 358 7.90 -15.57 2.09
CA ILE A 358 9.22 -14.94 2.16
C ILE A 358 9.05 -13.43 2.15
N ASP A 359 9.53 -12.78 3.19
CA ASP A 359 9.73 -11.33 3.26
C ASP A 359 11.16 -10.99 2.85
N VAL A 360 11.33 -10.27 1.75
CA VAL A 360 12.64 -9.75 1.34
C VAL A 360 12.77 -8.31 1.81
N TRP A 361 13.72 -8.09 2.71
CA TRP A 361 13.92 -6.80 3.39
C TRP A 361 15.40 -6.42 3.51
N ALA A 362 15.72 -5.28 4.13
CA ALA A 362 17.08 -4.92 4.50
C ALA A 362 17.08 -3.87 5.64
N THR A 363 18.19 -3.80 6.38
CA THR A 363 18.33 -2.90 7.53
C THR A 363 18.24 -1.41 7.18
N TRP A 364 18.54 -1.04 5.96
CA TRP A 364 18.44 0.34 5.44
C TRP A 364 17.07 0.68 4.84
N CYS A 365 16.15 -0.30 4.72
CA CYS A 365 14.84 -0.13 4.06
C CYS A 365 13.79 0.38 5.07
N GLY A 366 13.49 1.66 5.05
CA GLY A 366 12.44 2.27 5.90
C GLY A 366 11.06 1.64 5.72
N PRO A 367 10.52 1.52 4.48
CA PRO A 367 9.24 0.87 4.24
C PRO A 367 9.18 -0.60 4.67
N CYS A 368 10.32 -1.33 4.67
CA CYS A 368 10.36 -2.70 5.17
C CYS A 368 10.17 -2.75 6.68
N LYS A 369 10.81 -1.84 7.41
CA LYS A 369 10.69 -1.74 8.87
C LYS A 369 9.24 -1.47 9.29
N TYR A 370 8.50 -0.70 8.52
CA TYR A 370 7.07 -0.48 8.73
C TYR A 370 6.27 -1.79 8.63
N GLN A 371 6.67 -2.72 7.75
CA GLN A 371 5.96 -4.00 7.57
C GLN A 371 6.26 -5.04 8.64
N ILE A 372 7.40 -4.93 9.37
CA ILE A 372 7.82 -5.93 10.36
C ILE A 372 6.76 -6.18 11.44
N PRO A 373 6.16 -5.18 12.11
CA PRO A 373 5.13 -5.43 13.13
C PRO A 373 3.89 -6.14 12.56
N HIS A 374 3.49 -5.82 11.34
CA HIS A 374 2.37 -6.46 10.67
C HIS A 374 2.68 -7.92 10.30
N LEU A 375 3.92 -8.19 9.85
CA LEU A 375 4.39 -9.54 9.55
C LEU A 375 4.42 -10.40 10.81
N MET A 376 4.92 -9.87 11.92
CA MET A 376 4.97 -10.59 13.20
C MET A 376 3.57 -10.93 13.72
N ARG A 377 2.59 -10.03 13.58
CA ARG A 377 1.18 -10.32 13.91
C ARG A 377 0.62 -11.45 13.05
N LEU A 378 0.85 -11.39 11.73
CA LEU A 378 0.46 -12.46 10.81
C LEU A 378 1.12 -13.79 11.20
N GLU A 379 2.38 -13.80 11.55
CA GLU A 379 3.11 -14.98 11.99
C GLU A 379 2.48 -15.60 13.24
N GLU A 380 2.13 -14.78 14.25
CA GLU A 380 1.44 -15.24 15.46
C GLU A 380 0.04 -15.82 15.14
N GLU A 381 -0.74 -15.18 14.26
CA GLU A 381 -2.06 -15.65 13.87
C GLU A 381 -2.04 -16.98 13.08
N PHE A 382 -0.97 -17.23 12.34
CA PHE A 382 -0.80 -18.44 11.54
C PHE A 382 0.13 -19.47 12.19
N GLU A 383 0.54 -19.28 13.44
CA GLU A 383 1.38 -20.22 14.15
C GLU A 383 0.75 -21.62 14.18
N GLY A 384 1.50 -22.64 13.78
CA GLY A 384 1.03 -24.02 13.72
C GLY A 384 0.07 -24.35 12.56
N ARG A 385 -0.36 -23.38 11.75
CA ARG A 385 -1.38 -23.54 10.71
C ARG A 385 -0.84 -23.94 9.32
N GLY A 386 0.40 -24.37 9.22
CA GLY A 386 0.95 -24.87 7.93
C GLY A 386 1.57 -23.80 7.02
N ILE A 387 1.85 -22.62 7.56
CA ILE A 387 2.65 -21.58 6.90
C ILE A 387 3.95 -21.37 7.67
N VAL A 388 5.06 -21.23 6.95
CA VAL A 388 6.35 -20.81 7.49
C VAL A 388 6.64 -19.40 7.00
N PHE A 389 7.06 -18.54 7.92
CA PHE A 389 7.48 -17.18 7.63
C PHE A 389 9.00 -17.11 7.60
N VAL A 390 9.55 -16.60 6.49
CA VAL A 390 11.00 -16.46 6.28
C VAL A 390 11.29 -15.00 5.97
N SER A 391 11.94 -14.31 6.90
CA SER A 391 12.43 -12.94 6.69
C SER A 391 13.86 -12.98 6.14
N LEU A 392 14.01 -12.78 4.84
CA LEU A 392 15.27 -12.90 4.12
C LEU A 392 15.89 -11.53 3.87
N SER A 393 16.96 -11.21 4.56
CA SER A 393 17.68 -9.94 4.36
C SER A 393 18.49 -9.96 3.07
N ALA A 394 18.39 -8.86 2.32
CA ALA A 394 19.23 -8.53 1.17
C ALA A 394 20.36 -7.56 1.53
N ASP A 395 20.74 -7.49 2.81
CA ASP A 395 21.91 -6.72 3.25
C ASP A 395 23.20 -7.35 2.71
N LYS A 396 24.24 -6.53 2.59
CA LYS A 396 25.56 -7.02 2.18
C LYS A 396 26.19 -7.87 3.28
N PRO A 397 27.08 -8.83 2.96
CA PRO A 397 27.77 -9.64 3.96
C PRO A 397 28.50 -8.81 5.04
N ALA A 398 29.01 -7.63 4.69
CA ALA A 398 29.65 -6.70 5.63
C ALA A 398 28.68 -6.16 6.71
N ASP A 399 27.38 -6.15 6.44
CA ASP A 399 26.34 -5.63 7.34
C ASP A 399 25.68 -6.74 8.19
N THR A 400 26.25 -7.98 8.18
CA THR A 400 25.66 -9.14 8.90
C THR A 400 25.42 -8.85 10.38
N GLN A 401 26.37 -8.20 11.07
CA GLN A 401 26.21 -7.88 12.49
C GLN A 401 25.06 -6.88 12.71
N LYS A 402 24.99 -5.84 11.90
CA LYS A 402 23.91 -4.86 11.95
C LYS A 402 22.54 -5.50 11.72
N TRP A 403 22.46 -6.48 10.81
CA TRP A 403 21.24 -7.25 10.57
C TRP A 403 20.87 -8.10 11.79
N LYS A 404 21.82 -8.85 12.39
CA LYS A 404 21.58 -9.63 13.62
C LYS A 404 21.07 -8.75 14.77
N ASP A 405 21.68 -7.58 14.96
CA ASP A 405 21.28 -6.62 16.00
C ASP A 405 19.85 -6.11 15.76
N MET A 406 19.48 -5.81 14.52
CA MET A 406 18.15 -5.31 14.18
C MET A 406 17.07 -6.40 14.31
N VAL A 407 17.33 -7.64 13.92
CA VAL A 407 16.43 -8.78 14.15
C VAL A 407 16.12 -8.91 15.65
N LYS A 408 17.15 -8.78 16.50
CA LYS A 408 16.98 -8.79 17.94
C LYS A 408 16.21 -7.59 18.48
N GLU A 409 16.51 -6.39 17.99
CA GLU A 409 15.85 -5.12 18.36
C GLU A 409 14.35 -5.17 18.08
N PHE A 410 13.94 -5.66 16.91
CA PHE A 410 12.53 -5.82 16.55
C PHE A 410 11.85 -7.04 17.20
N GLY A 411 12.63 -7.95 17.81
CA GLY A 411 12.08 -9.17 18.41
C GLY A 411 11.47 -10.14 17.40
N MET A 412 12.00 -10.18 16.18
CA MET A 412 11.51 -11.05 15.11
C MET A 412 11.65 -12.52 15.50
N LYS A 413 10.56 -13.30 15.43
CA LYS A 413 10.49 -14.68 15.92
C LYS A 413 10.64 -15.73 14.83
N GLY A 414 10.29 -15.40 13.58
CA GLY A 414 10.35 -16.29 12.45
C GLY A 414 11.77 -16.71 12.03
N ILE A 415 11.88 -17.39 10.92
CA ILE A 415 13.19 -17.78 10.36
C ILE A 415 13.79 -16.53 9.69
N CYS A 416 14.68 -15.86 10.40
CA CYS A 416 15.38 -14.68 9.91
C CYS A 416 16.70 -15.10 9.30
N GLY A 417 16.85 -14.93 7.98
CA GLY A 417 18.04 -15.28 7.23
C GLY A 417 18.65 -14.09 6.49
N ILE A 418 19.91 -14.24 6.09
CA ILE A 418 20.61 -13.30 5.22
C ILE A 418 21.00 -13.98 3.92
N ALA A 419 20.68 -13.36 2.78
CA ALA A 419 21.08 -13.86 1.47
C ALA A 419 22.60 -13.70 1.27
N PRO A 420 23.33 -14.73 0.79
CA PRO A 420 24.79 -14.71 0.74
C PRO A 420 25.37 -13.62 -0.15
N ASP A 421 24.67 -13.24 -1.22
CA ASP A 421 25.14 -12.27 -2.23
C ASP A 421 24.26 -11.03 -2.34
N ALA A 422 23.51 -10.70 -1.29
CA ALA A 422 22.55 -9.61 -1.29
C ALA A 422 21.60 -9.71 -2.53
N PHE A 423 21.37 -8.61 -3.27
CA PHE A 423 20.52 -8.61 -4.47
C PHE A 423 21.06 -9.35 -5.68
N ASN A 424 22.34 -9.76 -5.67
CA ASN A 424 22.96 -10.49 -6.79
C ASN A 424 22.69 -12.00 -6.74
N HIS A 425 22.01 -12.49 -5.70
CA HIS A 425 21.69 -13.89 -5.59
C HIS A 425 20.72 -14.33 -6.72
N ALA A 426 20.95 -15.51 -7.31
CA ALA A 426 20.18 -16.04 -8.44
C ALA A 426 18.66 -16.11 -8.18
N PHE A 427 18.24 -16.32 -6.94
CA PHE A 427 16.84 -16.27 -6.53
C PHE A 427 16.22 -14.88 -6.79
N PHE A 428 16.89 -13.79 -6.37
CA PHE A 428 16.39 -12.44 -6.57
C PHE A 428 16.40 -12.04 -8.04
N GLU A 429 17.42 -12.46 -8.78
CA GLU A 429 17.50 -12.24 -10.22
C GLU A 429 16.37 -12.96 -10.95
N LYS A 430 16.14 -14.25 -10.65
CA LYS A 430 15.07 -15.06 -11.26
C LYS A 430 13.69 -14.44 -11.08
N TYR A 431 13.39 -13.95 -9.87
CA TYR A 431 12.08 -13.35 -9.56
C TYR A 431 12.07 -11.82 -9.73
N LYS A 432 13.08 -11.27 -10.39
CA LYS A 432 13.19 -9.82 -10.70
C LYS A 432 12.96 -8.96 -9.46
N VAL A 433 13.55 -9.35 -8.32
CA VAL A 433 13.48 -8.59 -7.07
C VAL A 433 14.43 -7.40 -7.17
N LYS A 434 13.94 -6.27 -7.68
CA LYS A 434 14.71 -5.03 -7.88
C LYS A 434 14.44 -3.97 -6.81
N SER A 435 13.40 -4.19 -6.00
CA SER A 435 12.98 -3.26 -4.94
C SER A 435 12.37 -4.04 -3.77
N ILE A 436 12.50 -3.47 -2.58
CA ILE A 436 11.96 -3.99 -1.31
C ILE A 436 11.10 -2.91 -0.64
N PRO A 437 10.09 -3.28 0.19
CA PRO A 437 9.77 -4.65 0.59
C PRO A 437 9.19 -5.50 -0.55
N ARG A 438 9.49 -6.79 -0.56
CA ARG A 438 8.95 -7.76 -1.50
C ARG A 438 8.51 -9.01 -0.76
N PHE A 439 7.28 -9.45 -0.99
CA PHE A 439 6.73 -10.67 -0.42
C PHE A 439 6.52 -11.70 -1.53
N ILE A 440 6.90 -12.95 -1.25
CA ILE A 440 6.84 -14.08 -2.20
C ILE A 440 6.18 -15.23 -1.46
N LEU A 441 5.23 -15.90 -2.11
CA LEU A 441 4.55 -17.07 -1.55
C LEU A 441 4.82 -18.32 -2.39
N ILE A 442 5.21 -19.39 -1.71
CA ILE A 442 5.49 -20.73 -2.28
C ILE A 442 4.53 -21.73 -1.63
N ASP A 443 4.03 -22.69 -2.43
CA ASP A 443 3.12 -23.72 -1.96
C ASP A 443 3.84 -24.89 -1.26
N PRO A 444 3.10 -25.79 -0.60
CA PRO A 444 3.67 -26.96 0.07
C PRO A 444 4.46 -27.91 -0.83
N ASP A 445 4.20 -27.89 -2.13
CA ASP A 445 4.91 -28.69 -3.12
C ASP A 445 6.18 -28.00 -3.64
N GLY A 446 6.43 -26.78 -3.20
CA GLY A 446 7.56 -25.94 -3.60
C GLY A 446 7.34 -25.25 -4.95
N ASN A 447 6.09 -25.04 -5.37
CA ASN A 447 5.79 -24.23 -6.55
C ASN A 447 5.49 -22.78 -6.16
N MET A 448 5.75 -21.87 -7.06
CA MET A 448 5.45 -20.46 -6.88
C MET A 448 3.94 -20.22 -6.88
N VAL A 449 3.40 -19.60 -5.84
CA VAL A 449 2.02 -19.11 -5.79
C VAL A 449 1.97 -17.63 -6.17
N MET A 450 2.82 -16.82 -5.56
CA MET A 450 2.88 -15.37 -5.82
C MET A 450 4.33 -14.91 -5.86
N THR A 451 4.79 -14.38 -6.98
CA THR A 451 6.10 -13.71 -7.07
C THR A 451 6.10 -12.33 -6.44
N LYS A 452 4.91 -11.74 -6.30
CA LYS A 452 4.60 -10.50 -5.60
C LYS A 452 3.30 -10.67 -4.82
N ALA A 453 3.41 -11.12 -3.58
CA ALA A 453 2.29 -11.08 -2.65
C ALA A 453 2.04 -9.65 -2.15
N ARG A 454 0.84 -9.40 -1.65
CA ARG A 454 0.50 -8.15 -0.97
C ARG A 454 1.32 -7.98 0.30
N ARG A 455 1.36 -6.77 0.81
CA ARG A 455 2.11 -6.47 2.04
C ARG A 455 1.37 -7.00 3.27
N PRO A 456 2.06 -7.36 4.36
CA PRO A 456 1.44 -7.79 5.61
C PRO A 456 0.46 -6.78 6.23
N SER A 457 0.65 -5.49 5.96
CA SER A 457 -0.29 -4.44 6.37
C SER A 457 -1.58 -4.41 5.54
N ASP A 458 -1.64 -5.13 4.41
CA ASP A 458 -2.85 -5.24 3.58
C ASP A 458 -3.67 -6.45 4.05
N PRO A 459 -4.90 -6.25 4.59
CA PRO A 459 -5.72 -7.34 5.12
C PRO A 459 -6.10 -8.39 4.05
N VAL A 460 -6.02 -8.04 2.78
CA VAL A 460 -6.24 -9.00 1.68
C VAL A 460 -5.20 -10.12 1.67
N LEU A 461 -3.96 -9.86 2.11
CA LEU A 461 -2.96 -10.93 2.23
C LEU A 461 -3.41 -12.01 3.20
N LYS A 462 -3.86 -11.62 4.40
CA LYS A 462 -4.38 -12.55 5.41
C LYS A 462 -5.50 -13.42 4.83
N MET A 463 -6.47 -12.80 4.19
CA MET A 463 -7.57 -13.50 3.53
C MET A 463 -7.08 -14.52 2.48
N GLN A 464 -6.12 -14.13 1.65
CA GLN A 464 -5.53 -15.03 0.65
C GLN A 464 -4.83 -16.23 1.28
N LEU A 465 -4.10 -16.02 2.37
CA LEU A 465 -3.44 -17.11 3.11
C LEU A 465 -4.46 -18.04 3.76
N GLU A 466 -5.53 -17.52 4.35
CA GLU A 466 -6.61 -18.32 4.94
C GLU A 466 -7.33 -19.19 3.90
N GLU A 467 -7.64 -18.62 2.74
CA GLU A 467 -8.29 -19.37 1.66
C GLU A 467 -7.38 -20.47 1.10
N LEU A 468 -6.09 -20.17 0.92
CA LEU A 468 -5.10 -21.18 0.48
C LEU A 468 -4.99 -22.32 1.48
N LEU A 469 -4.95 -22.04 2.77
CA LEU A 469 -4.92 -23.09 3.82
C LEU A 469 -6.21 -23.92 3.80
N LYS A 470 -7.37 -23.27 3.69
CA LYS A 470 -8.66 -23.96 3.59
C LYS A 470 -8.70 -24.91 2.39
N GLN A 471 -8.25 -24.46 1.22
CA GLN A 471 -8.14 -25.30 0.02
C GLN A 471 -7.14 -26.44 0.20
N TYR A 472 -6.03 -26.19 0.88
CA TYR A 472 -5.03 -27.19 1.20
C TYR A 472 -5.58 -28.25 2.15
N ASP A 473 -6.28 -27.84 3.21
CA ASP A 473 -6.90 -28.75 4.18
C ASP A 473 -8.01 -29.60 3.53
N GLN A 474 -8.79 -29.03 2.61
CA GLN A 474 -9.80 -29.78 1.85
C GLN A 474 -9.20 -30.86 0.93
N LYS A 475 -7.94 -30.72 0.52
CA LYS A 475 -7.23 -31.72 -0.28
C LYS A 475 -6.59 -32.82 0.56
N LYS A 476 -6.55 -32.68 1.89
CA LYS A 476 -5.99 -33.70 2.78
C LYS A 476 -6.92 -34.89 2.89
N THR A 477 -6.35 -36.07 2.76
CA THR A 477 -6.99 -37.32 3.13
C THR A 477 -6.78 -37.53 4.62
N THR A 478 -7.84 -37.75 5.37
CA THR A 478 -7.76 -38.03 6.81
C THR A 478 -8.08 -39.49 7.07
N ILE A 479 -7.23 -40.14 7.82
CA ILE A 479 -7.45 -41.49 8.36
C ILE A 479 -7.50 -41.41 9.86
N SER A 480 -8.58 -41.88 10.45
CA SER A 480 -8.71 -42.04 11.89
C SER A 480 -9.07 -43.46 12.24
N GLY A 481 -8.66 -43.87 13.42
CA GLY A 481 -8.92 -45.22 13.87
C GLY A 481 -8.66 -45.45 15.34
N LYS A 482 -9.00 -46.66 15.77
CA LYS A 482 -8.69 -47.15 17.13
C LYS A 482 -7.68 -48.30 16.99
N ILE A 483 -6.66 -48.26 17.83
CA ILE A 483 -5.64 -49.34 17.91
C ILE A 483 -5.64 -49.84 19.35
N GLU A 484 -5.99 -51.10 19.53
CA GLU A 484 -6.00 -51.73 20.85
C GLU A 484 -4.61 -52.31 21.18
N GLY A 485 -4.23 -52.22 22.47
CA GLY A 485 -2.98 -52.75 22.96
C GLY A 485 -1.74 -51.92 22.64
N VAL A 486 -1.92 -50.68 22.22
CA VAL A 486 -0.82 -49.75 21.91
C VAL A 486 -0.83 -48.63 22.92
N ALA A 487 0.34 -48.30 23.49
CA ALA A 487 0.49 -47.22 24.48
C ALA A 487 0.31 -45.84 23.84
N ASP A 488 -0.20 -44.91 24.60
CA ASP A 488 -0.25 -43.48 24.24
C ASP A 488 1.15 -42.94 23.93
N GLY A 489 1.23 -42.07 22.95
CA GLY A 489 2.50 -41.56 22.42
C GLY A 489 3.15 -42.44 21.33
N THR A 490 2.57 -43.62 21.06
CA THR A 490 3.09 -44.49 19.97
C THR A 490 2.83 -43.82 18.61
N GLN A 491 3.87 -43.79 17.77
CA GLN A 491 3.78 -43.15 16.44
C GLN A 491 3.07 -44.05 15.44
N VAL A 492 2.09 -43.50 14.79
CA VAL A 492 1.42 -44.08 13.62
C VAL A 492 1.90 -43.32 12.39
N SER A 493 2.24 -44.05 11.34
CA SER A 493 2.69 -43.43 10.09
C SER A 493 1.99 -44.00 8.86
N VAL A 494 1.82 -43.10 7.88
CA VAL A 494 1.36 -43.46 6.54
C VAL A 494 2.48 -43.15 5.54
N SER A 495 2.73 -44.09 4.67
CA SER A 495 3.78 -43.97 3.66
C SER A 495 3.35 -44.57 2.33
N HIS A 496 4.00 -44.16 1.27
CA HIS A 496 3.85 -44.79 -0.05
C HIS A 496 5.22 -45.20 -0.63
N LYS A 497 5.21 -46.11 -1.58
CA LYS A 497 6.41 -46.52 -2.29
C LYS A 497 6.50 -45.83 -3.64
N VAL A 498 7.64 -45.20 -3.91
CA VAL A 498 8.01 -44.69 -5.22
C VAL A 498 9.26 -45.42 -5.68
N GLY A 499 9.10 -46.41 -6.55
CA GLY A 499 10.16 -47.34 -6.90
C GLY A 499 10.60 -48.18 -5.69
N MET A 500 11.89 -48.13 -5.34
CA MET A 500 12.42 -48.80 -4.14
C MET A 500 12.42 -47.97 -2.87
N MET A 501 12.04 -46.69 -2.93
CA MET A 501 12.03 -45.81 -1.78
C MET A 501 10.65 -45.71 -1.13
N THR A 502 10.63 -45.66 0.19
CA THR A 502 9.42 -45.42 0.97
C THR A 502 9.41 -43.94 1.43
N HIS A 503 8.37 -43.23 1.09
CA HIS A 503 8.15 -41.83 1.51
C HIS A 503 7.04 -41.77 2.53
N THR A 504 7.32 -41.19 3.69
CA THR A 504 6.32 -40.94 4.74
C THR A 504 5.45 -39.75 4.33
N LEU A 505 4.14 -40.00 4.22
CA LEU A 505 3.14 -38.97 3.91
C LEU A 505 2.68 -38.20 5.13
N GLY A 506 2.61 -38.90 6.30
CA GLY A 506 2.20 -38.29 7.54
C GLY A 506 2.43 -39.19 8.75
N GLN A 507 2.43 -38.58 9.93
CA GLN A 507 2.57 -39.25 11.21
C GLN A 507 1.65 -38.62 12.26
N ALA A 508 1.16 -39.45 13.20
CA ALA A 508 0.39 -39.01 14.36
C ALA A 508 0.72 -39.89 15.59
N GLU A 509 0.40 -39.39 16.77
CA GLU A 509 0.52 -40.14 18.01
C GLU A 509 -0.82 -40.75 18.40
N VAL A 510 -0.75 -41.97 18.96
CA VAL A 510 -1.92 -42.58 19.61
C VAL A 510 -2.21 -41.90 20.93
N LYS A 511 -3.47 -41.50 21.16
CA LYS A 511 -4.00 -40.98 22.43
C LYS A 511 -5.29 -41.70 22.78
N ASP A 512 -5.40 -42.24 23.98
CA ASP A 512 -6.55 -43.02 24.44
C ASP A 512 -6.91 -44.15 23.46
N GLY A 513 -5.88 -44.81 22.90
CA GLY A 513 -6.02 -45.88 21.91
C GLY A 513 -6.60 -45.40 20.57
N ARG A 514 -6.63 -44.11 20.29
CA ARG A 514 -7.11 -43.51 19.01
C ARG A 514 -6.02 -42.71 18.35
N PHE A 515 -6.11 -42.61 17.02
CA PHE A 515 -5.27 -41.71 16.23
C PHE A 515 -6.09 -41.04 15.15
N GLU A 516 -5.65 -39.87 14.73
CA GLU A 516 -6.11 -39.18 13.54
C GLU A 516 -4.90 -38.62 12.80
N LEU A 517 -4.85 -38.87 11.51
CA LEU A 517 -3.70 -38.52 10.67
C LEU A 517 -4.20 -37.99 9.34
N SER A 518 -3.75 -36.80 8.98
CA SER A 518 -4.07 -36.15 7.72
C SER A 518 -2.82 -36.02 6.83
N PHE A 519 -2.96 -36.29 5.57
CA PHE A 519 -1.88 -36.22 4.57
C PHE A 519 -2.43 -35.87 3.18
N LEU A 520 -1.56 -35.46 2.27
CA LEU A 520 -1.93 -35.21 0.89
C LEU A 520 -1.64 -36.41 0.00
N LEU A 521 -2.56 -36.67 -0.92
CA LEU A 521 -2.36 -37.57 -2.05
C LEU A 521 -2.49 -36.78 -3.35
N GLU A 522 -1.49 -36.86 -4.22
CA GLU A 522 -1.54 -36.24 -5.55
C GLU A 522 -2.55 -36.96 -6.48
N LYS A 523 -2.74 -38.22 -6.26
CA LYS A 523 -3.67 -39.08 -6.97
C LYS A 523 -4.06 -40.28 -6.10
N PRO A 524 -5.19 -40.93 -6.36
CA PRO A 524 -5.55 -42.16 -5.66
C PRO A 524 -4.46 -43.22 -5.80
N GLU A 525 -4.01 -43.79 -4.70
CA GLU A 525 -2.96 -44.81 -4.67
C GLU A 525 -3.03 -45.73 -3.44
N PHE A 526 -2.29 -46.81 -3.46
CA PHE A 526 -2.09 -47.67 -2.30
C PHE A 526 -1.08 -47.03 -1.35
N ILE A 527 -1.46 -46.88 -0.10
CA ILE A 527 -0.62 -46.36 0.98
C ILE A 527 -0.34 -47.47 2.00
N ASN A 528 0.84 -47.42 2.61
CA ASN A 528 1.22 -48.30 3.70
C ASN A 528 0.89 -47.63 5.01
N PHE A 529 0.17 -48.33 5.86
CA PHE A 529 -0.15 -47.89 7.21
C PHE A 529 0.66 -48.74 8.21
N SER A 530 1.37 -48.10 9.12
CA SER A 530 2.22 -48.76 10.11
C SER A 530 2.18 -48.06 11.46
N CYS A 531 2.34 -48.84 12.53
CA CYS A 531 2.48 -48.39 13.88
C CYS A 531 3.69 -49.08 14.50
N TYR A 532 4.71 -48.32 14.89
CA TYR A 532 5.94 -48.84 15.52
C TYR A 532 6.37 -50.22 15.01
N LYS A 533 7.04 -50.29 13.87
CA LYS A 533 7.53 -51.56 13.25
C LYS A 533 6.46 -52.60 12.91
N VAL A 534 5.19 -52.39 13.20
CA VAL A 534 4.08 -53.28 12.82
C VAL A 534 3.44 -52.74 11.55
N PHE A 535 3.41 -53.53 10.51
CA PHE A 535 2.76 -53.19 9.24
C PHE A 535 1.31 -53.72 9.27
N PHE A 536 0.34 -52.81 9.11
CA PHE A 536 -1.09 -53.16 9.14
C PHE A 536 -1.66 -53.54 7.75
N GLY A 537 -0.92 -53.27 6.68
CA GLY A 537 -1.35 -53.56 5.34
C GLY A 537 -1.38 -52.33 4.41
N ASN A 538 -1.81 -52.60 3.18
CA ASN A 538 -2.01 -51.55 2.19
C ASN A 538 -3.47 -51.11 2.16
N VAL A 539 -3.71 -49.81 2.13
CA VAL A 539 -5.03 -49.22 2.03
C VAL A 539 -5.11 -48.39 0.75
N TRP A 540 -6.21 -48.54 0.01
CA TRP A 540 -6.47 -47.70 -1.14
C TRP A 540 -7.07 -46.36 -0.66
N ALA A 541 -6.39 -45.28 -0.93
CA ALA A 541 -6.86 -43.92 -0.58
C ALA A 541 -7.13 -43.12 -1.87
N LYS A 542 -8.24 -42.40 -1.85
CA LYS A 542 -8.68 -41.49 -2.92
C LYS A 542 -8.47 -40.04 -2.54
#